data_27dc0c55f2f13fc459ec91dc9396f1b7
#
_entry.id   27dc0c55f2f13fc459ec91dc9396f1b7
#
_cell.length_a   1.000
_cell.length_b   1.000
_cell.length_c   1.000
_cell.angle_alpha   90.00
_cell.angle_beta   90.00
_cell.angle_gamma   90.00
#
_symmetry.space_group_name_H-M   'P 1'
#
loop_
_entity.id
_entity.type
_entity.pdbx_description
1 polymer ?
#
loop_
_entity_poly.entity_id
_entity_poly.type
_entity_poly.pdbx_seq_one_letter_code
_entity_poly.pdbx_strand_id
1 'polypeptide(L)'
;MIPGSVGWCRPRAAVDVLRLAPWLTRERVLRWGWAFTVLSLVLLAWDVATHMTDGVTNAAGEHLGRDFINFWSGARLAESGNAALAYDVEAFLQYQKTLVGPASEFKLYSYPPVTMLLSWPLAALPYLAGLVAWTLLGIGLVAWLLSRLVGWQMAAIAAIGAPAAYLNILAGQNGHFTAALLVGGLSLLDRRPVLAGILLGLMAYKPQMGVLLPVALAAGGRWRSFAAAALIVIGLIVASFVLIGGEAWSGFLDQMKLQTRVMELARDSWYRMQTVFIMARMFGAGLPAAYAAQACSAVLALLAVAVVWRTRSALELKAATLVVAMFLATPYDQDYDMVVLPFVAAWLARDALVGGDFRAWEKTVLCLLLAQPIMTMLLSHLVGGQVAPVVLWLTLALLLRRALAADVDRLADPALTSADLVGLKGGTSRRAQAAVTSLLS
;
A
#
# COMPACT_ATOMS: atom_id res chain seq x y z
N MET A 1 -59.08 -18.67 -2.98
CA MET A 1 -58.22 -17.63 -2.38
C MET A 1 -56.77 -18.07 -2.54
N ILE A 2 -56.03 -17.49 -3.44
CA ILE A 2 -54.62 -17.74 -3.65
C ILE A 2 -53.85 -16.67 -2.88
N PRO A 3 -52.90 -17.01 -1.97
CA PRO A 3 -52.15 -15.99 -1.23
C PRO A 3 -51.06 -15.40 -2.08
N GLY A 4 -51.02 -14.13 -2.00
CA GLY A 4 -50.01 -13.10 -2.19
C GLY A 4 -48.71 -13.41 -2.94
N SER A 5 -48.53 -12.72 -4.05
CA SER A 5 -47.31 -12.51 -4.76
C SER A 5 -46.16 -12.12 -3.81
N VAL A 6 -45.15 -12.96 -3.74
CA VAL A 6 -43.82 -12.61 -3.20
C VAL A 6 -43.31 -11.42 -4.02
N GLY A 7 -43.33 -10.25 -3.41
CA GLY A 7 -42.84 -9.03 -4.02
C GLY A 7 -41.35 -9.14 -4.29
N TRP A 8 -40.97 -9.40 -5.52
CA TRP A 8 -39.60 -9.27 -6.01
C TRP A 8 -39.18 -7.81 -5.77
N CYS A 9 -38.19 -7.61 -4.92
CA CYS A 9 -37.57 -6.29 -4.72
C CYS A 9 -37.32 -5.66 -6.09
N ARG A 10 -37.92 -4.48 -6.35
CA ARG A 10 -37.78 -3.80 -7.63
C ARG A 10 -36.28 -3.63 -7.92
N PRO A 11 -35.76 -3.94 -9.11
CA PRO A 11 -34.32 -3.86 -9.44
C PRO A 11 -33.69 -2.51 -9.10
N ARG A 12 -34.45 -1.42 -9.18
CA ARG A 12 -34.03 -0.06 -8.80
C ARG A 12 -33.69 0.06 -7.31
N ALA A 13 -34.44 -0.59 -6.41
CA ALA A 13 -34.18 -0.53 -4.97
C ALA A 13 -32.87 -1.23 -4.60
N ALA A 14 -32.53 -2.35 -5.22
CA ALA A 14 -31.27 -3.04 -5.01
C ALA A 14 -30.06 -2.21 -5.50
N VAL A 15 -30.19 -1.55 -6.65
CA VAL A 15 -29.14 -0.67 -7.18
C VAL A 15 -28.94 0.54 -6.25
N ASP A 16 -30.01 1.14 -5.72
CA ASP A 16 -29.91 2.29 -4.83
C ASP A 16 -29.29 1.94 -3.47
N VAL A 17 -29.51 0.72 -2.98
CA VAL A 17 -28.82 0.21 -1.77
C VAL A 17 -27.31 0.17 -1.96
N LEU A 18 -26.81 -0.25 -3.11
CA LEU A 18 -25.37 -0.22 -3.41
C LEU A 18 -24.90 1.19 -3.75
N ARG A 19 -25.68 1.93 -4.53
CA ARG A 19 -25.33 3.29 -5.00
C ARG A 19 -25.11 4.28 -3.86
N LEU A 20 -25.95 4.25 -2.84
CA LEU A 20 -25.93 5.18 -1.70
C LEU A 20 -25.27 4.54 -0.46
N ALA A 21 -25.25 3.22 -0.40
CA ALA A 21 -24.76 2.41 0.72
C ALA A 21 -25.23 2.91 2.09
N PRO A 22 -26.55 3.07 2.33
CA PRO A 22 -27.09 3.55 3.60
C PRO A 22 -26.81 2.55 4.76
N TRP A 23 -26.49 1.31 4.41
CA TRP A 23 -26.10 0.26 5.35
C TRP A 23 -24.68 0.47 5.90
N LEU A 24 -23.83 1.26 5.26
CA LEU A 24 -22.47 1.56 5.72
C LEU A 24 -22.49 2.74 6.69
N THR A 25 -22.78 2.43 7.95
CA THR A 25 -22.72 3.36 9.06
C THR A 25 -21.42 3.22 9.83
N ARG A 26 -20.99 4.27 10.55
CA ARG A 26 -19.80 4.24 11.42
C ARG A 26 -19.82 3.05 12.38
N GLU A 27 -20.95 2.80 13.00
CA GLU A 27 -21.12 1.69 13.96
C GLU A 27 -20.89 0.32 13.32
N ARG A 28 -21.39 0.10 12.09
CA ARG A 28 -21.17 -1.15 11.36
C ARG A 28 -19.71 -1.29 10.93
N VAL A 29 -19.08 -0.20 10.48
CA VAL A 29 -17.65 -0.20 10.14
C VAL A 29 -16.81 -0.57 11.35
N LEU A 30 -17.11 -0.02 12.53
CA LEU A 30 -16.43 -0.37 13.78
C LEU A 30 -16.67 -1.83 14.16
N ARG A 31 -17.90 -2.31 14.11
CA ARG A 31 -18.24 -3.72 14.45
C ARG A 31 -17.52 -4.70 13.52
N TRP A 32 -17.58 -4.49 12.22
CA TRP A 32 -16.88 -5.33 11.25
C TRP A 32 -15.37 -5.21 11.39
N GLY A 33 -14.86 -3.99 11.57
CA GLY A 33 -13.45 -3.77 11.81
C GLY A 33 -12.92 -4.53 13.01
N TRP A 34 -13.67 -4.52 14.16
CA TRP A 34 -13.33 -5.33 15.33
C TRP A 34 -13.40 -6.83 15.06
N ALA A 35 -14.43 -7.28 14.35
CA ALA A 35 -14.56 -8.70 13.99
C ALA A 35 -13.37 -9.17 13.13
N PHE A 36 -12.96 -8.38 12.13
CA PHE A 36 -11.77 -8.67 11.32
C PHE A 36 -10.49 -8.61 12.14
N THR A 37 -10.35 -7.63 13.06
CA THR A 37 -9.17 -7.55 13.93
C THR A 37 -9.05 -8.79 14.84
N VAL A 38 -10.15 -9.21 15.47
CA VAL A 38 -10.16 -10.41 16.30
C VAL A 38 -9.83 -11.64 15.47
N LEU A 39 -10.46 -11.80 14.29
CA LEU A 39 -10.15 -12.89 13.38
C LEU A 39 -8.66 -12.89 12.96
N SER A 40 -8.12 -11.74 12.59
CA SER A 40 -6.71 -11.60 12.24
C SER A 40 -5.79 -12.01 13.38
N LEU A 41 -6.07 -11.56 14.59
CA LEU A 41 -5.28 -11.93 15.79
C LEU A 41 -5.36 -13.43 16.10
N VAL A 42 -6.53 -14.06 15.94
CA VAL A 42 -6.71 -15.51 16.11
C VAL A 42 -5.91 -16.27 15.05
N LEU A 43 -5.97 -15.85 13.80
CA LEU A 43 -5.23 -16.51 12.72
C LEU A 43 -3.71 -16.32 12.87
N LEU A 44 -3.24 -15.14 13.31
CA LEU A 44 -1.84 -14.90 13.61
C LEU A 44 -1.37 -15.75 14.81
N ALA A 45 -2.17 -15.85 15.87
CA ALA A 45 -1.86 -16.69 17.01
C ALA A 45 -1.80 -18.18 16.62
N TRP A 46 -2.69 -18.62 15.73
CA TRP A 46 -2.64 -19.97 15.16
C TRP A 46 -1.35 -20.19 14.33
N ASP A 47 -0.98 -19.23 13.49
CA ASP A 47 0.26 -19.29 12.72
C ASP A 47 1.49 -19.40 13.64
N VAL A 48 1.56 -18.59 14.70
CA VAL A 48 2.62 -18.68 15.71
C VAL A 48 2.62 -20.05 16.39
N ALA A 49 1.47 -20.55 16.81
CA ALA A 49 1.37 -21.83 17.51
C ALA A 49 1.83 -23.00 16.62
N THR A 50 1.54 -22.97 15.33
CA THR A 50 1.95 -24.02 14.38
C THR A 50 3.44 -23.99 14.04
N HIS A 51 4.07 -22.80 14.09
CA HIS A 51 5.51 -22.67 13.81
C HIS A 51 6.40 -22.88 15.04
N MET A 52 5.88 -22.67 16.25
CA MET A 52 6.68 -22.83 17.48
C MET A 52 6.87 -24.27 17.94
N THR A 53 6.30 -25.25 17.25
CA THR A 53 6.52 -26.67 17.53
C THR A 53 7.93 -27.16 17.14
N ASP A 54 8.50 -26.57 16.06
CA ASP A 54 9.82 -26.91 15.50
C ASP A 54 10.71 -25.65 15.34
N GLY A 55 10.76 -24.78 16.34
CA GLY A 55 11.53 -23.53 16.28
C GLY A 55 10.77 -22.43 15.55
N VAL A 56 11.33 -21.92 14.43
CA VAL A 56 10.71 -20.83 13.62
C VAL A 56 10.32 -21.28 12.22
N THR A 57 10.39 -22.58 11.93
CA THR A 57 10.10 -23.16 10.62
C THR A 57 9.16 -24.36 10.78
N ASN A 58 8.07 -24.40 10.03
CA ASN A 58 7.14 -25.53 10.05
C ASN A 58 7.62 -26.69 9.16
N ALA A 59 6.90 -27.81 9.19
CA ALA A 59 7.23 -29.00 8.39
C ALA A 59 7.23 -28.78 6.86
N ALA A 60 6.55 -27.72 6.39
CA ALA A 60 6.52 -27.34 4.97
C ALA A 60 7.70 -26.42 4.57
N GLY A 61 8.57 -26.06 5.53
CA GLY A 61 9.70 -25.15 5.30
C GLY A 61 9.34 -23.66 5.34
N GLU A 62 8.10 -23.31 5.69
CA GLU A 62 7.70 -21.91 5.87
C GLU A 62 8.20 -21.39 7.21
N HIS A 63 8.65 -20.14 7.23
CA HIS A 63 9.11 -19.45 8.43
C HIS A 63 7.98 -18.64 9.08
N LEU A 64 8.01 -18.53 10.40
CA LEU A 64 7.22 -17.52 11.10
C LEU A 64 7.62 -16.13 10.58
N GLY A 65 6.65 -15.35 10.11
CA GLY A 65 6.93 -14.09 9.40
C GLY A 65 7.46 -14.28 7.99
N ARG A 66 7.36 -15.46 7.43
CA ARG A 66 7.60 -15.85 6.00
C ARG A 66 8.75 -15.10 5.33
N ASP A 67 8.47 -13.93 4.75
CA ASP A 67 9.44 -13.16 3.96
C ASP A 67 10.35 -12.27 4.83
N PHE A 68 10.08 -12.12 6.14
CA PHE A 68 10.94 -11.37 7.06
C PHE A 68 12.38 -11.91 7.09
N ILE A 69 12.53 -13.21 6.86
CA ILE A 69 13.85 -13.84 6.79
C ILE A 69 14.76 -13.19 5.75
N ASN A 70 14.19 -12.69 4.64
CA ASN A 70 14.98 -12.02 3.61
C ASN A 70 15.60 -10.72 4.13
N PHE A 71 14.82 -9.88 4.85
CA PHE A 71 15.34 -8.64 5.43
C PHE A 71 16.38 -8.90 6.49
N TRP A 72 16.12 -9.88 7.37
CA TRP A 72 17.01 -10.21 8.47
C TRP A 72 18.30 -10.91 8.01
N SER A 73 18.22 -11.92 7.14
CA SER A 73 19.41 -12.61 6.61
C SER A 73 20.19 -11.73 5.64
N GLY A 74 19.51 -10.90 4.83
CA GLY A 74 20.17 -9.91 3.97
C GLY A 74 20.95 -8.86 4.76
N ALA A 75 20.40 -8.37 5.89
CA ALA A 75 21.10 -7.46 6.79
C ALA A 75 22.37 -8.10 7.39
N ARG A 76 22.30 -9.37 7.80
CA ARG A 76 23.45 -10.12 8.34
C ARG A 76 24.52 -10.40 7.29
N LEU A 77 24.13 -10.69 6.05
CA LEU A 77 25.08 -10.81 4.94
C LEU A 77 25.77 -9.49 4.65
N ALA A 78 25.03 -8.36 4.71
CA ALA A 78 25.63 -7.05 4.55
C ALA A 78 26.61 -6.72 5.68
N GLU A 79 26.28 -7.02 6.94
CA GLU A 79 27.15 -6.81 8.10
C GLU A 79 28.45 -7.65 8.00
N SER A 80 28.36 -8.87 7.49
CA SER A 80 29.51 -9.76 7.31
C SER A 80 30.34 -9.48 6.05
N GLY A 81 29.98 -8.49 5.24
CA GLY A 81 30.66 -8.18 3.98
C GLY A 81 30.36 -9.15 2.82
N ASN A 82 29.34 -10.00 2.95
CA ASN A 82 28.98 -11.05 2.01
C ASN A 82 27.64 -10.78 1.30
N ALA A 83 27.28 -9.51 1.14
CA ALA A 83 25.96 -9.09 0.64
C ALA A 83 25.61 -9.66 -0.76
N ALA A 84 26.61 -9.88 -1.61
CA ALA A 84 26.42 -10.45 -2.95
C ALA A 84 25.79 -11.87 -2.92
N LEU A 85 26.02 -12.64 -1.86
CA LEU A 85 25.43 -13.98 -1.71
C LEU A 85 23.90 -13.95 -1.65
N ALA A 86 23.28 -12.84 -1.24
CA ALA A 86 21.82 -12.72 -1.23
C ALA A 86 21.21 -12.77 -2.63
N TYR A 87 21.99 -12.51 -3.65
CA TYR A 87 21.56 -12.51 -5.06
C TYR A 87 21.97 -13.79 -5.80
N ASP A 88 22.71 -14.69 -5.17
CA ASP A 88 22.90 -16.06 -5.61
C ASP A 88 21.84 -16.94 -4.94
N VAL A 89 20.98 -17.51 -5.76
CA VAL A 89 19.79 -18.26 -5.31
C VAL A 89 20.14 -19.43 -4.40
N GLU A 90 21.13 -20.23 -4.78
CA GLU A 90 21.52 -21.43 -4.02
C GLU A 90 22.32 -21.04 -2.77
N ALA A 91 23.26 -20.11 -2.91
CA ALA A 91 24.08 -19.64 -1.79
C ALA A 91 23.20 -18.96 -0.70
N PHE A 92 22.19 -18.18 -1.12
CA PHE A 92 21.27 -17.54 -0.19
C PHE A 92 20.39 -18.55 0.56
N LEU A 93 19.85 -19.55 -0.16
CA LEU A 93 19.08 -20.63 0.46
C LEU A 93 19.93 -21.41 1.47
N GLN A 94 21.16 -21.79 1.11
CA GLN A 94 22.06 -22.48 2.02
C GLN A 94 22.40 -21.65 3.25
N TYR A 95 22.63 -20.35 3.05
CA TYR A 95 22.86 -19.42 4.17
C TYR A 95 21.65 -19.37 5.11
N GLN A 96 20.44 -19.23 4.59
CA GLN A 96 19.21 -19.23 5.40
C GLN A 96 19.04 -20.55 6.17
N LYS A 97 19.35 -21.69 5.55
CA LYS A 97 19.32 -23.00 6.21
C LYS A 97 20.28 -23.08 7.40
N THR A 98 21.45 -22.43 7.34
CA THR A 98 22.37 -22.39 8.49
C THR A 98 21.82 -21.55 9.65
N LEU A 99 20.95 -20.60 9.39
CA LEU A 99 20.42 -19.68 10.39
C LEU A 99 19.15 -20.18 11.09
N VAL A 100 18.24 -20.84 10.34
CA VAL A 100 16.88 -21.16 10.81
C VAL A 100 16.51 -22.63 10.64
N GLY A 101 17.42 -23.45 10.10
CA GLY A 101 17.24 -24.90 9.98
C GLY A 101 17.15 -25.40 8.53
N PRO A 102 17.36 -26.72 8.34
CA PRO A 102 17.50 -27.33 7.01
C PRO A 102 16.21 -27.38 6.20
N ALA A 103 15.04 -27.24 6.83
CA ALA A 103 13.74 -27.25 6.18
C ALA A 103 13.37 -25.91 5.52
N SER A 104 14.30 -24.92 5.54
CA SER A 104 14.04 -23.59 4.96
C SER A 104 13.60 -23.68 3.50
N GLU A 105 12.44 -23.08 3.21
CA GLU A 105 11.91 -22.96 1.86
C GLU A 105 12.67 -21.89 1.07
N PHE A 106 12.75 -22.07 -0.26
CA PHE A 106 13.39 -21.13 -1.16
C PHE A 106 12.68 -19.77 -1.18
N LYS A 107 13.47 -18.69 -0.99
CA LYS A 107 13.02 -17.28 -1.10
C LYS A 107 14.01 -16.48 -1.96
N LEU A 108 13.51 -15.76 -2.96
CA LEU A 108 14.32 -14.80 -3.71
C LEU A 108 14.52 -13.50 -2.91
N TYR A 109 15.74 -12.97 -2.90
CA TYR A 109 15.99 -11.63 -2.39
C TYR A 109 15.68 -10.56 -3.45
N SER A 110 14.43 -10.15 -3.55
CA SER A 110 13.91 -9.30 -4.64
C SER A 110 14.09 -7.80 -4.41
N TYR A 111 15.00 -7.38 -3.57
CA TYR A 111 15.20 -5.98 -3.16
C TYR A 111 16.57 -5.45 -3.59
N PRO A 112 16.68 -4.12 -3.91
CA PRO A 112 17.98 -3.51 -4.20
C PRO A 112 18.88 -3.48 -2.95
N PRO A 113 20.22 -3.36 -3.11
CA PRO A 113 21.15 -3.28 -1.99
C PRO A 113 20.86 -2.16 -0.97
N VAL A 114 20.18 -1.09 -1.39
CA VAL A 114 19.65 -0.05 -0.50
C VAL A 114 18.81 -0.63 0.64
N THR A 115 18.08 -1.72 0.39
CA THR A 115 17.24 -2.38 1.42
C THR A 115 18.10 -2.97 2.53
N MET A 116 19.24 -3.58 2.20
CA MET A 116 20.17 -4.10 3.20
C MET A 116 20.72 -2.99 4.09
N LEU A 117 21.04 -1.84 3.50
CA LEU A 117 21.50 -0.67 4.25
C LEU A 117 20.44 -0.17 5.24
N LEU A 118 19.18 -0.08 4.81
CA LEU A 118 18.07 0.37 5.68
C LEU A 118 17.65 -0.67 6.72
N SER A 119 17.79 -1.97 6.40
CA SER A 119 17.49 -3.07 7.34
C SER A 119 18.68 -3.47 8.20
N TRP A 120 19.85 -2.84 8.05
CA TRP A 120 21.07 -3.17 8.80
C TRP A 120 20.88 -3.34 10.31
N PRO A 121 20.09 -2.50 11.01
CA PRO A 121 19.87 -2.68 12.45
C PRO A 121 19.27 -4.04 12.84
N LEU A 122 18.61 -4.75 11.91
CA LEU A 122 18.07 -6.08 12.16
C LEU A 122 19.15 -7.14 12.35
N ALA A 123 20.36 -6.94 11.81
CA ALA A 123 21.47 -7.87 11.93
C ALA A 123 21.89 -8.09 13.40
N ALA A 124 21.77 -7.06 14.24
CA ALA A 124 22.10 -7.11 15.66
C ALA A 124 21.07 -7.87 16.52
N LEU A 125 19.89 -8.20 15.97
CA LEU A 125 18.80 -8.81 16.73
C LEU A 125 18.68 -10.31 16.43
N PRO A 126 18.34 -11.15 17.42
CA PRO A 126 17.84 -12.50 17.17
C PRO A 126 16.58 -12.45 16.29
N TYR A 127 16.35 -13.51 15.49
CA TYR A 127 15.27 -13.56 14.50
C TYR A 127 13.90 -13.12 15.06
N LEU A 128 13.45 -13.77 16.15
CA LEU A 128 12.14 -13.47 16.75
C LEU A 128 12.07 -12.05 17.33
N ALA A 129 13.13 -11.57 17.97
CA ALA A 129 13.17 -10.21 18.48
C ALA A 129 13.11 -9.18 17.34
N GLY A 130 13.84 -9.45 16.26
CA GLY A 130 13.78 -8.65 15.03
C GLY A 130 12.39 -8.63 14.40
N LEU A 131 11.75 -9.80 14.26
CA LEU A 131 10.40 -9.93 13.71
C LEU A 131 9.36 -9.16 14.55
N VAL A 132 9.41 -9.31 15.87
CA VAL A 132 8.51 -8.61 16.79
C VAL A 132 8.73 -7.09 16.72
N ALA A 133 9.99 -6.63 16.78
CA ALA A 133 10.32 -5.21 16.67
C ALA A 133 9.86 -4.62 15.33
N TRP A 134 10.13 -5.31 14.22
CA TRP A 134 9.70 -4.94 12.86
C TRP A 134 8.19 -4.78 12.77
N THR A 135 7.45 -5.79 13.23
CA THR A 135 5.98 -5.82 13.17
C THR A 135 5.36 -4.72 14.03
N LEU A 136 5.79 -4.62 15.31
CA LEU A 136 5.22 -3.63 16.23
C LEU A 136 5.55 -2.19 15.82
N LEU A 137 6.78 -1.93 15.34
CA LEU A 137 7.16 -0.62 14.85
C LEU A 137 6.32 -0.24 13.62
N GLY A 138 6.16 -1.15 12.67
CA GLY A 138 5.34 -0.93 11.47
C GLY A 138 3.88 -0.63 11.81
N ILE A 139 3.25 -1.45 12.64
CA ILE A 139 1.88 -1.25 13.13
C ILE A 139 1.76 0.11 13.86
N GLY A 140 2.70 0.40 14.77
CA GLY A 140 2.70 1.65 15.55
C GLY A 140 2.77 2.89 14.66
N LEU A 141 3.63 2.89 13.64
CA LEU A 141 3.76 4.00 12.70
C LEU A 141 2.47 4.23 11.88
N VAL A 142 1.88 3.16 11.34
CA VAL A 142 0.63 3.24 10.57
C VAL A 142 -0.52 3.69 11.47
N ALA A 143 -0.67 3.09 12.66
CA ALA A 143 -1.71 3.48 13.62
C ALA A 143 -1.57 4.94 14.04
N TRP A 144 -0.34 5.40 14.33
CA TRP A 144 -0.08 6.79 14.70
C TRP A 144 -0.45 7.76 13.58
N LEU A 145 -0.05 7.51 12.34
CA LEU A 145 -0.38 8.37 11.20
C LEU A 145 -1.89 8.38 10.91
N LEU A 146 -2.51 7.22 10.91
CA LEU A 146 -3.94 7.07 10.62
C LEU A 146 -4.81 7.68 11.74
N SER A 147 -4.35 7.63 13.01
CA SER A 147 -5.06 8.25 14.15
C SER A 147 -5.25 9.76 13.99
N ARG A 148 -4.38 10.42 13.20
CA ARG A 148 -4.50 11.84 12.88
C ARG A 148 -5.66 12.16 11.93
N LEU A 149 -6.19 11.14 11.25
CA LEU A 149 -7.29 11.25 10.28
C LEU A 149 -8.62 10.72 10.85
N VAL A 150 -8.60 9.59 11.56
CA VAL A 150 -9.83 8.85 11.93
C VAL A 150 -9.95 8.53 13.42
N GLY A 151 -9.01 9.01 14.26
CA GLY A 151 -8.95 8.68 15.67
C GLY A 151 -8.32 7.32 15.97
N TRP A 152 -7.88 7.11 17.24
CA TRP A 152 -7.07 5.96 17.64
C TRP A 152 -7.76 4.61 17.49
N GLN A 153 -9.05 4.52 17.82
CA GLN A 153 -9.78 3.26 17.75
C GLN A 153 -9.84 2.72 16.32
N MET A 154 -10.25 3.56 15.36
CA MET A 154 -10.33 3.17 13.95
C MET A 154 -8.93 2.93 13.36
N ALA A 155 -7.94 3.71 13.77
CA ALA A 155 -6.55 3.56 13.34
C ALA A 155 -5.95 2.22 13.79
N ALA A 156 -6.16 1.82 15.05
CA ALA A 156 -5.70 0.53 15.56
C ALA A 156 -6.38 -0.65 14.84
N ILE A 157 -7.70 -0.58 14.67
CA ILE A 157 -8.46 -1.57 13.87
C ILE A 157 -7.86 -1.70 12.46
N ALA A 158 -7.63 -0.60 11.78
CA ALA A 158 -7.12 -0.63 10.40
C ALA A 158 -5.67 -1.08 10.31
N ALA A 159 -4.80 -0.69 11.26
CA ALA A 159 -3.39 -1.07 11.25
C ALA A 159 -3.15 -2.56 11.54
N ILE A 160 -4.12 -3.26 12.12
CA ILE A 160 -4.01 -4.69 12.49
C ILE A 160 -4.99 -5.53 11.67
N GLY A 161 -6.27 -5.12 11.64
CA GLY A 161 -7.37 -5.93 11.14
C GLY A 161 -7.75 -5.65 9.68
N ALA A 162 -7.23 -4.59 9.04
CA ALA A 162 -7.45 -4.43 7.61
C ALA A 162 -6.84 -5.62 6.85
N PRO A 163 -7.51 -6.15 5.80
CA PRO A 163 -7.03 -7.30 5.05
C PRO A 163 -5.57 -7.25 4.63
N ALA A 164 -5.13 -6.13 4.07
CA ALA A 164 -3.72 -5.96 3.68
C ALA A 164 -2.77 -5.90 4.89
N ALA A 165 -3.19 -5.30 6.01
CA ALA A 165 -2.40 -5.25 7.24
C ALA A 165 -2.18 -6.64 7.82
N TYR A 166 -3.23 -7.47 7.88
CA TYR A 166 -3.13 -8.88 8.27
C TYR A 166 -2.13 -9.64 7.38
N LEU A 167 -2.28 -9.53 6.05
CA LEU A 167 -1.37 -10.20 5.09
C LEU A 167 0.07 -9.72 5.24
N ASN A 168 0.27 -8.43 5.50
CA ASN A 168 1.60 -7.86 5.72
C ASN A 168 2.24 -8.37 7.03
N ILE A 169 1.49 -8.46 8.12
CA ILE A 169 1.95 -9.00 9.41
C ILE A 169 2.30 -10.47 9.26
N LEU A 170 1.39 -11.26 8.66
CA LEU A 170 1.58 -12.69 8.44
C LEU A 170 2.84 -12.98 7.60
N ALA A 171 3.07 -12.18 6.55
CA ALA A 171 4.24 -12.32 5.69
C ALA A 171 5.51 -11.65 6.24
N GLY A 172 5.46 -10.92 7.35
CA GLY A 172 6.59 -10.17 7.89
C GLY A 172 7.14 -9.12 6.92
N GLN A 173 6.26 -8.59 6.07
CA GLN A 173 6.63 -7.72 4.96
C GLN A 173 6.72 -6.23 5.34
N ASN A 174 7.21 -5.43 4.41
CA ASN A 174 7.54 -4.01 4.61
C ASN A 174 6.41 -3.03 4.27
N GLY A 175 5.20 -3.51 3.97
CA GLY A 175 4.07 -2.66 3.56
C GLY A 175 3.70 -1.58 4.57
N HIS A 176 3.80 -1.86 5.88
CA HIS A 176 3.58 -0.87 6.93
C HIS A 176 4.62 0.28 6.86
N PHE A 177 5.88 -0.02 6.61
CA PHE A 177 6.92 1.00 6.45
C PHE A 177 6.74 1.80 5.17
N THR A 178 6.39 1.12 4.06
CA THR A 178 6.07 1.77 2.79
C THR A 178 4.92 2.77 2.97
N ALA A 179 3.82 2.34 3.62
CA ALA A 179 2.68 3.20 3.92
C ALA A 179 3.07 4.37 4.83
N ALA A 180 3.87 4.12 5.88
CA ALA A 180 4.30 5.16 6.81
C ALA A 180 5.20 6.22 6.15
N LEU A 181 6.16 5.81 5.33
CA LEU A 181 7.04 6.73 4.60
C LEU A 181 6.26 7.57 3.57
N LEU A 182 5.41 6.91 2.79
CA LEU A 182 4.60 7.57 1.77
C LEU A 182 3.63 8.58 2.38
N VAL A 183 2.82 8.15 3.35
CA VAL A 183 1.81 8.99 4.00
C VAL A 183 2.46 10.07 4.85
N GLY A 184 3.51 9.74 5.60
CA GLY A 184 4.29 10.69 6.37
C GLY A 184 4.87 11.79 5.49
N GLY A 185 5.50 11.40 4.38
CA GLY A 185 6.04 12.35 3.40
C GLY A 185 4.96 13.23 2.79
N LEU A 186 3.87 12.66 2.28
CA LEU A 186 2.77 13.41 1.67
C LEU A 186 2.10 14.38 2.67
N SER A 187 1.95 13.98 3.94
CA SER A 187 1.36 14.83 4.99
C SER A 187 2.21 16.04 5.36
N LEU A 188 3.51 16.02 5.06
CA LEU A 188 4.46 17.08 5.40
C LEU A 188 4.77 18.05 4.26
N LEU A 189 4.26 17.79 3.05
CA LEU A 189 4.61 18.56 1.83
C LEU A 189 4.45 20.08 1.98
N ASP A 190 3.37 20.52 2.66
CA ASP A 190 3.09 21.95 2.85
C ASP A 190 3.84 22.59 4.02
N ARG A 191 4.15 21.80 5.05
CA ARG A 191 4.69 22.32 6.31
C ARG A 191 6.21 22.15 6.44
N ARG A 192 6.74 21.00 5.99
CA ARG A 192 8.16 20.62 6.10
C ARG A 192 8.63 19.94 4.81
N PRO A 193 8.73 20.68 3.69
CA PRO A 193 8.97 20.11 2.36
C PRO A 193 10.26 19.30 2.25
N VAL A 194 11.33 19.68 2.95
CA VAL A 194 12.60 18.93 2.94
C VAL A 194 12.41 17.58 3.66
N LEU A 195 11.80 17.58 4.84
CA LEU A 195 11.53 16.33 5.57
C LEU A 195 10.56 15.43 4.79
N ALA A 196 9.56 16.02 4.12
CA ALA A 196 8.69 15.30 3.20
C ALA A 196 9.50 14.58 2.11
N GLY A 197 10.43 15.31 1.46
CA GLY A 197 11.30 14.74 0.45
C GLY A 197 12.22 13.64 1.01
N ILE A 198 12.76 13.80 2.21
CA ILE A 198 13.57 12.75 2.87
C ILE A 198 12.75 11.47 3.03
N LEU A 199 11.54 11.55 3.60
CA LEU A 199 10.68 10.37 3.80
C LEU A 199 10.31 9.71 2.47
N LEU A 200 9.97 10.49 1.44
CA LEU A 200 9.66 9.97 0.11
C LEU A 200 10.89 9.36 -0.58
N GLY A 201 12.08 9.93 -0.39
CA GLY A 201 13.33 9.41 -0.91
C GLY A 201 13.76 8.09 -0.27
N LEU A 202 13.44 7.89 1.02
CA LEU A 202 13.68 6.63 1.72
C LEU A 202 12.91 5.45 1.10
N MET A 203 11.88 5.69 0.27
CA MET A 203 11.19 4.64 -0.49
C MET A 203 12.06 4.00 -1.59
N ALA A 204 13.31 4.45 -1.78
CA ALA A 204 14.25 3.87 -2.74
C ALA A 204 14.50 2.35 -2.56
N TYR A 205 14.20 1.79 -1.40
CA TYR A 205 14.26 0.34 -1.16
C TYR A 205 13.16 -0.45 -1.91
N LYS A 206 12.09 0.24 -2.36
CA LYS A 206 10.97 -0.33 -3.10
C LYS A 206 10.60 0.61 -4.28
N PRO A 207 11.48 0.73 -5.28
CA PRO A 207 11.40 1.78 -6.30
C PRO A 207 10.11 1.74 -7.12
N GLN A 208 9.52 0.55 -7.33
CA GLN A 208 8.26 0.41 -8.04
C GLN A 208 7.09 1.14 -7.35
N MET A 209 7.13 1.26 -6.02
CA MET A 209 6.14 2.02 -5.26
C MET A 209 6.41 3.52 -5.24
N GLY A 210 7.55 3.97 -5.77
CA GLY A 210 7.93 5.39 -5.87
C GLY A 210 7.83 5.97 -7.28
N VAL A 211 7.50 5.17 -8.30
CA VAL A 211 7.66 5.52 -9.71
C VAL A 211 6.90 6.79 -10.14
N LEU A 212 5.74 7.07 -9.55
CA LEU A 212 4.93 8.25 -9.87
C LEU A 212 5.22 9.46 -8.96
N LEU A 213 6.04 9.32 -7.91
CA LEU A 213 6.41 10.43 -7.01
C LEU A 213 7.05 11.61 -7.75
N PRO A 214 8.03 11.40 -8.65
CA PRO A 214 8.63 12.51 -9.40
C PRO A 214 7.58 13.29 -10.20
N VAL A 215 6.64 12.60 -10.85
CA VAL A 215 5.56 13.21 -11.63
C VAL A 215 4.65 14.04 -10.73
N ALA A 216 4.22 13.47 -9.60
CA ALA A 216 3.37 14.13 -8.63
C ALA A 216 4.01 15.41 -8.08
N LEU A 217 5.25 15.31 -7.60
CA LEU A 217 5.98 16.42 -7.01
C LEU A 217 6.25 17.53 -8.04
N ALA A 218 6.65 17.18 -9.26
CA ALA A 218 6.89 18.13 -10.34
C ALA A 218 5.58 18.81 -10.80
N ALA A 219 4.50 18.03 -11.05
CA ALA A 219 3.20 18.56 -11.45
C ALA A 219 2.58 19.47 -10.39
N GLY A 220 2.81 19.16 -9.10
CA GLY A 220 2.37 19.96 -7.96
C GLY A 220 3.29 21.14 -7.60
N GLY A 221 4.38 21.37 -8.35
CA GLY A 221 5.34 22.44 -8.06
C GLY A 221 6.13 22.25 -6.75
N ARG A 222 6.25 21.02 -6.26
CA ARG A 222 6.86 20.66 -4.97
C ARG A 222 8.38 20.47 -5.09
N TRP A 223 9.07 21.42 -5.71
CA TRP A 223 10.49 21.31 -6.09
C TRP A 223 11.46 21.08 -4.93
N ARG A 224 11.17 21.67 -3.74
CA ARG A 224 12.00 21.43 -2.54
C ARG A 224 11.93 19.97 -2.10
N SER A 225 10.72 19.39 -2.09
CA SER A 225 10.53 17.97 -1.74
C SER A 225 11.09 17.07 -2.84
N PHE A 226 10.94 17.45 -4.11
CA PHE A 226 11.53 16.73 -5.25
C PHE A 226 13.07 16.66 -5.13
N ALA A 227 13.73 17.80 -4.92
CA ALA A 227 15.19 17.86 -4.79
C ALA A 227 15.67 17.06 -3.56
N ALA A 228 15.00 17.20 -2.41
CA ALA A 228 15.35 16.44 -1.21
C ALA A 228 15.17 14.93 -1.43
N ALA A 229 14.08 14.49 -2.07
CA ALA A 229 13.87 13.08 -2.39
C ALA A 229 14.95 12.55 -3.34
N ALA A 230 15.27 13.29 -4.41
CA ALA A 230 16.31 12.92 -5.36
C ALA A 230 17.68 12.79 -4.67
N LEU A 231 18.04 13.75 -3.80
CA LEU A 231 19.31 13.70 -3.05
C LEU A 231 19.37 12.48 -2.11
N ILE A 232 18.27 12.14 -1.44
CA ILE A 232 18.21 10.94 -0.58
C ILE A 232 18.32 9.66 -1.41
N VAL A 233 17.62 9.56 -2.54
CA VAL A 233 17.73 8.40 -3.44
C VAL A 233 19.17 8.22 -3.93
N ILE A 234 19.79 9.29 -4.45
CA ILE A 234 21.17 9.26 -4.91
C ILE A 234 22.12 8.93 -3.76
N GLY A 235 21.95 9.56 -2.60
CA GLY A 235 22.76 9.29 -1.41
C GLY A 235 22.67 7.84 -0.93
N LEU A 236 21.49 7.26 -0.94
CA LEU A 236 21.28 5.84 -0.58
C LEU A 236 21.89 4.88 -1.60
N ILE A 237 21.77 5.17 -2.90
CA ILE A 237 22.43 4.37 -3.95
C ILE A 237 23.93 4.42 -3.78
N VAL A 238 24.53 5.62 -3.64
CA VAL A 238 25.97 5.78 -3.45
C VAL A 238 26.43 5.11 -2.15
N ALA A 239 25.73 5.35 -1.04
CA ALA A 239 26.05 4.73 0.24
C ALA A 239 25.97 3.19 0.17
N SER A 240 24.95 2.64 -0.47
CA SER A 240 24.85 1.18 -0.64
C SER A 240 25.92 0.62 -1.60
N PHE A 241 26.29 1.37 -2.63
CA PHE A 241 27.40 0.96 -3.52
C PHE A 241 28.73 0.90 -2.77
N VAL A 242 29.00 1.90 -1.91
CA VAL A 242 30.25 1.98 -1.13
C VAL A 242 30.27 0.99 0.04
N LEU A 243 29.19 0.86 0.80
CA LEU A 243 29.13 0.08 2.03
C LEU A 243 28.74 -1.39 1.82
N ILE A 244 27.88 -1.67 0.84
CA ILE A 244 27.38 -3.01 0.53
C ILE A 244 28.20 -3.67 -0.59
N GLY A 245 28.70 -2.85 -1.53
CA GLY A 245 29.60 -3.29 -2.62
C GLY A 245 28.94 -3.35 -3.98
N GLY A 246 29.76 -3.14 -5.02
CA GLY A 246 29.31 -3.17 -6.43
C GLY A 246 28.87 -4.55 -6.89
N GLU A 247 29.41 -5.63 -6.33
CA GLU A 247 29.02 -7.01 -6.64
C GLU A 247 27.57 -7.30 -6.25
N ALA A 248 27.09 -6.75 -5.13
CA ALA A 248 25.71 -6.86 -4.73
C ALA A 248 24.76 -6.14 -5.74
N TRP A 249 25.21 -5.02 -6.32
CA TRP A 249 24.44 -4.33 -7.36
C TRP A 249 24.40 -5.11 -8.67
N SER A 250 25.52 -5.70 -9.11
CA SER A 250 25.51 -6.56 -10.31
C SER A 250 24.63 -7.78 -10.11
N GLY A 251 24.73 -8.45 -8.94
CA GLY A 251 23.86 -9.57 -8.57
C GLY A 251 22.37 -9.19 -8.57
N PHE A 252 22.03 -8.03 -8.01
CA PHE A 252 20.64 -7.50 -8.05
C PHE A 252 20.13 -7.31 -9.47
N LEU A 253 20.92 -6.70 -10.36
CA LEU A 253 20.51 -6.46 -11.76
C LEU A 253 20.30 -7.77 -12.53
N ASP A 254 21.13 -8.78 -12.28
CA ASP A 254 20.94 -10.10 -12.88
C ASP A 254 19.71 -10.84 -12.31
N GLN A 255 19.49 -10.73 -11.00
CA GLN A 255 18.31 -11.32 -10.36
C GLN A 255 16.99 -10.67 -10.79
N MET A 256 16.97 -9.38 -11.16
CA MET A 256 15.79 -8.75 -11.76
C MET A 256 15.28 -9.49 -13.00
N LYS A 257 16.18 -10.07 -13.81
CA LYS A 257 15.80 -10.87 -14.99
C LYS A 257 15.07 -12.15 -14.56
N LEU A 258 15.56 -12.81 -13.49
CA LEU A 258 14.91 -13.99 -12.92
C LEU A 258 13.56 -13.62 -12.30
N GLN A 259 13.50 -12.52 -11.53
CA GLN A 259 12.26 -12.03 -10.93
C GLN A 259 11.18 -11.74 -12.00
N THR A 260 11.56 -11.15 -13.13
CA THR A 260 10.66 -10.93 -14.25
C THR A 260 10.11 -12.24 -14.80
N ARG A 261 10.98 -13.27 -15.00
CA ARG A 261 10.55 -14.60 -15.45
C ARG A 261 9.62 -15.28 -14.45
N VAL A 262 9.90 -15.14 -13.14
CA VAL A 262 9.02 -15.67 -12.08
C VAL A 262 7.65 -15.00 -12.16
N MET A 263 7.59 -13.68 -12.29
CA MET A 263 6.33 -12.95 -12.47
C MET A 263 5.56 -13.43 -13.72
N GLU A 264 6.25 -13.68 -14.81
CA GLU A 264 5.65 -14.11 -16.09
C GLU A 264 5.11 -15.54 -16.07
N LEU A 265 5.71 -16.45 -15.29
CA LEU A 265 5.52 -17.89 -15.38
C LEU A 265 4.93 -18.55 -14.14
N ALA A 266 5.16 -18.02 -12.93
CA ALA A 266 4.72 -18.63 -11.68
C ALA A 266 3.23 -18.38 -11.40
N ARG A 267 2.37 -19.10 -12.12
CA ARG A 267 0.90 -18.99 -12.05
C ARG A 267 0.35 -19.16 -10.63
N ASP A 268 1.01 -20.00 -9.83
CA ASP A 268 0.58 -20.31 -8.47
C ASP A 268 0.71 -19.11 -7.50
N SER A 269 1.47 -18.08 -7.87
CA SER A 269 1.59 -16.84 -7.09
C SER A 269 0.77 -15.67 -7.64
N TRP A 270 0.17 -15.78 -8.83
CA TRP A 270 -0.54 -14.69 -9.49
C TRP A 270 -1.75 -14.18 -8.72
N TYR A 271 -2.43 -15.03 -7.97
CA TYR A 271 -3.58 -14.61 -7.16
C TYR A 271 -3.25 -13.54 -6.10
N ARG A 272 -1.96 -13.42 -5.73
CA ARG A 272 -1.45 -12.40 -4.79
C ARG A 272 -1.02 -11.11 -5.47
N MET A 273 -0.74 -11.15 -6.79
CA MET A 273 -0.27 -10.00 -7.56
C MET A 273 -1.47 -9.26 -8.16
N GLN A 274 -1.71 -8.03 -7.72
CA GLN A 274 -2.95 -7.31 -8.02
C GLN A 274 -2.79 -6.30 -9.16
N THR A 275 -2.03 -6.64 -10.19
CA THR A 275 -1.66 -5.78 -11.32
C THR A 275 -2.50 -6.02 -12.58
N VAL A 276 -2.55 -5.01 -13.46
CA VAL A 276 -3.21 -5.14 -14.77
C VAL A 276 -2.51 -6.19 -15.64
N PHE A 277 -1.19 -6.31 -15.54
CA PHE A 277 -0.43 -7.35 -16.23
C PHE A 277 -0.93 -8.75 -15.85
N ILE A 278 -1.01 -9.04 -14.54
CA ILE A 278 -1.47 -10.35 -14.05
C ILE A 278 -2.95 -10.58 -14.39
N MET A 279 -3.79 -9.55 -14.27
CA MET A 279 -5.19 -9.65 -14.72
C MET A 279 -5.27 -10.09 -16.18
N ALA A 280 -4.55 -9.44 -17.07
CA ALA A 280 -4.53 -9.80 -18.49
C ALA A 280 -4.01 -11.23 -18.71
N ARG A 281 -2.93 -11.63 -18.02
CA ARG A 281 -2.35 -12.98 -18.08
C ARG A 281 -3.32 -14.05 -17.62
N MET A 282 -4.02 -13.84 -16.51
CA MET A 282 -5.00 -14.79 -15.97
C MET A 282 -6.22 -14.94 -16.88
N PHE A 283 -6.62 -13.87 -17.58
CA PHE A 283 -7.68 -13.92 -18.60
C PHE A 283 -7.19 -14.41 -19.97
N GLY A 284 -5.99 -14.99 -20.05
CA GLY A 284 -5.48 -15.68 -21.25
C GLY A 284 -4.70 -14.81 -22.24
N ALA A 285 -4.41 -13.55 -21.92
CA ALA A 285 -3.60 -12.71 -22.80
C ALA A 285 -2.15 -13.24 -22.89
N GLY A 286 -1.58 -13.22 -24.10
CA GLY A 286 -0.15 -13.45 -24.31
C GLY A 286 0.71 -12.38 -23.68
N LEU A 287 2.03 -12.63 -23.49
CA LEU A 287 2.96 -11.69 -22.86
C LEU A 287 2.93 -10.29 -23.51
N PRO A 288 3.00 -10.14 -24.86
CA PRO A 288 3.00 -8.80 -25.45
C PRO A 288 1.72 -8.02 -25.15
N ALA A 289 0.55 -8.68 -25.19
CA ALA A 289 -0.73 -8.06 -24.90
C ALA A 289 -0.86 -7.66 -23.42
N ALA A 290 -0.36 -8.48 -22.49
CA ALA A 290 -0.35 -8.18 -21.07
C ALA A 290 0.56 -6.99 -20.75
N TYR A 291 1.76 -6.93 -21.33
CA TYR A 291 2.64 -5.77 -21.21
C TYR A 291 2.04 -4.51 -21.84
N ALA A 292 1.38 -4.61 -22.99
CA ALA A 292 0.69 -3.48 -23.60
C ALA A 292 -0.45 -2.95 -22.73
N ALA A 293 -1.26 -3.85 -22.13
CA ALA A 293 -2.31 -3.48 -21.20
C ALA A 293 -1.75 -2.77 -19.96
N GLN A 294 -0.66 -3.30 -19.38
CA GLN A 294 0.01 -2.69 -18.24
C GLN A 294 0.61 -1.31 -18.58
N ALA A 295 1.26 -1.19 -19.74
CA ALA A 295 1.82 0.08 -20.20
C ALA A 295 0.72 1.14 -20.41
N CYS A 296 -0.41 0.76 -21.02
CA CYS A 296 -1.58 1.62 -21.16
C CYS A 296 -2.09 2.07 -19.79
N SER A 297 -2.24 1.13 -18.83
CA SER A 297 -2.62 1.44 -17.45
C SER A 297 -1.66 2.42 -16.79
N ALA A 298 -0.35 2.20 -16.92
CA ALA A 298 0.68 3.07 -16.36
C ALA A 298 0.63 4.50 -16.93
N VAL A 299 0.44 4.63 -18.24
CA VAL A 299 0.30 5.95 -18.89
C VAL A 299 -0.95 6.67 -18.41
N LEU A 300 -2.10 5.98 -18.34
CA LEU A 300 -3.34 6.59 -17.85
C LEU A 300 -3.24 6.98 -16.37
N ALA A 301 -2.61 6.16 -15.53
CA ALA A 301 -2.35 6.46 -14.13
C ALA A 301 -1.43 7.68 -13.97
N LEU A 302 -0.36 7.76 -14.76
CA LEU A 302 0.56 8.91 -14.80
C LEU A 302 -0.18 10.19 -15.20
N LEU A 303 -0.99 10.15 -16.26
CA LEU A 303 -1.80 11.29 -16.71
C LEU A 303 -2.78 11.74 -15.62
N ALA A 304 -3.46 10.79 -14.96
CA ALA A 304 -4.36 11.10 -13.85
C ALA A 304 -3.64 11.84 -12.72
N VAL A 305 -2.46 11.35 -12.31
CA VAL A 305 -1.62 12.02 -11.31
C VAL A 305 -1.21 13.41 -11.79
N ALA A 306 -0.68 13.54 -13.02
CA ALA A 306 -0.23 14.81 -13.56
C ALA A 306 -1.35 15.86 -13.63
N VAL A 307 -2.56 15.44 -14.00
CA VAL A 307 -3.75 16.31 -14.04
C VAL A 307 -4.15 16.71 -12.63
N VAL A 308 -4.42 15.76 -11.73
CA VAL A 308 -4.93 16.04 -10.38
C VAL A 308 -3.95 16.88 -9.56
N TRP A 309 -2.63 16.63 -9.69
CA TRP A 309 -1.64 17.39 -8.94
C TRP A 309 -1.50 18.85 -9.39
N ARG A 310 -1.96 19.19 -10.59
CA ARG A 310 -2.06 20.58 -11.10
C ARG A 310 -3.34 21.28 -10.67
N THR A 311 -4.39 20.56 -10.28
CA THR A 311 -5.65 21.16 -9.82
C THR A 311 -5.46 21.90 -8.50
N ARG A 312 -6.48 22.67 -8.10
CA ARG A 312 -6.58 23.30 -6.77
C ARG A 312 -7.26 22.40 -5.72
N SER A 313 -7.47 21.11 -6.02
CA SER A 313 -8.07 20.16 -5.09
C SER A 313 -7.23 19.99 -3.82
N ALA A 314 -7.87 19.49 -2.75
CA ALA A 314 -7.21 19.23 -1.48
C ALA A 314 -6.03 18.25 -1.62
N LEU A 315 -4.99 18.41 -0.78
CA LEU A 315 -3.82 17.53 -0.80
C LEU A 315 -4.20 16.07 -0.55
N GLU A 316 -5.23 15.83 0.26
CA GLU A 316 -5.78 14.50 0.53
C GLU A 316 -6.25 13.79 -0.75
N LEU A 317 -6.96 14.48 -1.65
CA LEU A 317 -7.38 13.91 -2.93
C LEU A 317 -6.20 13.67 -3.88
N LYS A 318 -5.22 14.57 -3.88
CA LYS A 318 -3.96 14.39 -4.63
C LYS A 318 -3.18 13.18 -4.14
N ALA A 319 -3.06 13.02 -2.81
CA ALA A 319 -2.39 11.88 -2.18
C ALA A 319 -3.13 10.57 -2.47
N ALA A 320 -4.45 10.53 -2.31
CA ALA A 320 -5.27 9.36 -2.61
C ALA A 320 -5.14 8.95 -4.09
N THR A 321 -5.20 9.92 -5.02
CA THR A 321 -5.01 9.68 -6.46
C THR A 321 -3.63 9.08 -6.75
N LEU A 322 -2.57 9.64 -6.16
CA LEU A 322 -1.21 9.13 -6.33
C LEU A 322 -1.09 7.69 -5.85
N VAL A 323 -1.59 7.38 -4.65
CA VAL A 323 -1.51 6.02 -4.07
C VAL A 323 -2.21 5.00 -4.96
N VAL A 324 -3.43 5.27 -5.40
CA VAL A 324 -4.17 4.33 -6.27
C VAL A 324 -3.50 4.19 -7.63
N ALA A 325 -3.02 5.31 -8.19
CA ALA A 325 -2.31 5.31 -9.47
C ALA A 325 -1.00 4.54 -9.43
N MET A 326 -0.27 4.52 -8.29
CA MET A 326 0.97 3.76 -8.14
C MET A 326 0.74 2.26 -8.32
N PHE A 327 -0.34 1.69 -7.75
CA PHE A 327 -0.70 0.28 -7.95
C PHE A 327 -1.11 -0.02 -9.40
N LEU A 328 -1.75 0.92 -10.09
CA LEU A 328 -2.13 0.77 -11.50
C LEU A 328 -0.95 0.93 -12.47
N ALA A 329 0.11 1.61 -12.04
CA ALA A 329 1.28 1.87 -12.88
C ALA A 329 2.32 0.75 -12.83
N THR A 330 2.45 0.03 -11.71
CA THR A 330 3.46 -1.02 -11.57
C THR A 330 2.98 -2.36 -12.13
N PRO A 331 3.85 -3.12 -12.83
CA PRO A 331 3.54 -4.51 -13.20
C PRO A 331 3.76 -5.50 -12.05
N TYR A 332 4.37 -5.04 -10.95
CA TYR A 332 4.74 -5.88 -9.80
C TYR A 332 4.32 -5.21 -8.50
N ASP A 333 3.31 -5.73 -7.86
CA ASP A 333 2.88 -5.45 -6.51
C ASP A 333 2.39 -6.74 -5.85
N GLN A 334 2.11 -6.68 -4.57
CA GLN A 334 1.58 -7.79 -3.79
C GLN A 334 0.44 -7.30 -2.89
N ASP A 335 -0.43 -8.21 -2.49
CA ASP A 335 -1.56 -7.97 -1.60
C ASP A 335 -1.20 -7.25 -0.29
N TYR A 336 -0.02 -7.56 0.29
CA TYR A 336 0.50 -6.93 1.49
C TYR A 336 1.03 -5.49 1.28
N ASP A 337 1.22 -5.03 0.06
CA ASP A 337 1.62 -3.65 -0.24
C ASP A 337 0.46 -2.66 -0.03
N MET A 338 -0.75 -3.17 -0.02
CA MET A 338 -1.98 -2.39 0.06
C MET A 338 -2.32 -1.89 1.49
N VAL A 339 -1.40 -2.01 2.45
CA VAL A 339 -1.54 -1.42 3.82
C VAL A 339 -1.84 0.09 3.78
N VAL A 340 -1.50 0.77 2.70
CA VAL A 340 -1.77 2.19 2.52
C VAL A 340 -3.24 2.51 2.17
N LEU A 341 -4.05 1.54 1.73
CA LEU A 341 -5.44 1.77 1.28
C LEU A 341 -6.39 2.34 2.35
N PRO A 342 -6.29 2.01 3.65
CA PRO A 342 -7.05 2.69 4.68
C PRO A 342 -6.84 4.21 4.71
N PHE A 343 -5.66 4.71 4.33
CA PHE A 343 -5.43 6.15 4.21
C PHE A 343 -6.18 6.75 3.02
N VAL A 344 -6.25 6.06 1.89
CA VAL A 344 -7.07 6.47 0.72
C VAL A 344 -8.53 6.61 1.15
N ALA A 345 -9.06 5.62 1.87
CA ALA A 345 -10.42 5.65 2.38
C ALA A 345 -10.63 6.81 3.37
N ALA A 346 -9.69 7.04 4.30
CA ALA A 346 -9.76 8.11 5.27
C ALA A 346 -9.70 9.51 4.62
N TRP A 347 -8.85 9.70 3.63
CA TRP A 347 -8.74 10.96 2.88
C TRP A 347 -10.01 11.27 2.09
N LEU A 348 -10.55 10.27 1.38
CA LEU A 348 -11.80 10.45 0.64
C LEU A 348 -12.98 10.69 1.59
N ALA A 349 -13.06 9.96 2.70
CA ALA A 349 -14.09 10.18 3.71
C ALA A 349 -14.01 11.58 4.32
N ARG A 350 -12.82 12.06 4.63
CA ARG A 350 -12.61 13.42 5.15
C ARG A 350 -13.03 14.49 4.15
N ASP A 351 -12.65 14.35 2.88
CA ASP A 351 -13.08 15.26 1.82
C ASP A 351 -14.60 15.24 1.63
N ALA A 352 -15.22 14.06 1.68
CA ALA A 352 -16.66 13.91 1.60
C ALA A 352 -17.39 14.64 2.73
N LEU A 353 -16.95 14.47 3.98
CA LEU A 353 -17.56 15.09 5.15
C LEU A 353 -17.37 16.61 5.18
N VAL A 354 -16.25 17.12 4.69
CA VAL A 354 -16.03 18.58 4.56
C VAL A 354 -16.85 19.16 3.40
N GLY A 355 -16.99 18.42 2.29
CA GLY A 355 -17.73 18.85 1.08
C GLY A 355 -19.24 18.55 1.10
N GLY A 356 -19.79 18.14 2.26
CA GLY A 356 -21.23 17.95 2.50
C GLY A 356 -21.69 16.51 2.61
N ASP A 357 -21.22 15.57 1.80
CA ASP A 357 -21.47 14.11 1.95
C ASP A 357 -20.73 13.27 0.90
N PHE A 358 -20.87 11.95 1.02
CA PHE A 358 -20.44 10.99 0.01
C PHE A 358 -21.33 11.09 -1.25
N ARG A 359 -20.68 11.08 -2.41
CA ARG A 359 -21.36 10.96 -3.69
C ARG A 359 -21.76 9.51 -3.97
N ALA A 360 -22.67 9.31 -4.93
CA ALA A 360 -23.07 7.97 -5.37
C ALA A 360 -21.89 7.06 -5.67
N TRP A 361 -21.96 5.81 -5.20
CA TRP A 361 -20.98 4.73 -5.34
C TRP A 361 -19.73 4.84 -4.47
N GLU A 362 -19.41 5.98 -3.88
CA GLU A 362 -18.14 6.16 -3.15
C GLU A 362 -18.01 5.22 -1.95
N LYS A 363 -19.03 5.11 -1.11
CA LYS A 363 -19.02 4.21 0.05
C LYS A 363 -18.83 2.75 -0.37
N THR A 364 -19.54 2.31 -1.41
CA THR A 364 -19.44 0.93 -1.93
C THR A 364 -18.06 0.64 -2.50
N VAL A 365 -17.51 1.55 -3.31
CA VAL A 365 -16.17 1.37 -3.89
C VAL A 365 -15.11 1.39 -2.79
N LEU A 366 -15.25 2.22 -1.74
CA LEU A 366 -14.33 2.19 -0.59
C LEU A 366 -14.39 0.86 0.17
N CYS A 367 -15.58 0.27 0.35
CA CYS A 367 -15.70 -1.07 0.91
C CYS A 367 -14.97 -2.11 0.07
N LEU A 368 -15.18 -2.08 -1.25
CA LEU A 368 -14.48 -2.98 -2.17
C LEU A 368 -12.97 -2.77 -2.14
N LEU A 369 -12.51 -1.51 -2.11
CA LEU A 369 -11.10 -1.17 -2.02
C LEU A 369 -10.43 -1.74 -0.77
N LEU A 370 -11.08 -1.64 0.39
CA LEU A 370 -10.54 -2.17 1.65
C LEU A 370 -10.61 -3.69 1.75
N ALA A 371 -11.65 -4.31 1.17
CA ALA A 371 -11.82 -5.74 1.15
C ALA A 371 -10.97 -6.45 0.07
N GLN A 372 -10.58 -5.71 -0.97
CA GLN A 372 -9.92 -6.23 -2.19
C GLN A 372 -8.73 -7.16 -1.90
N PRO A 373 -7.78 -6.90 -0.98
CA PRO A 373 -6.60 -7.74 -0.82
C PRO A 373 -6.91 -9.22 -0.53
N ILE A 374 -7.93 -9.50 0.29
CA ILE A 374 -8.40 -10.86 0.54
C ILE A 374 -9.50 -11.30 -0.44
N MET A 375 -10.44 -10.40 -0.75
CA MET A 375 -11.55 -10.69 -1.64
C MET A 375 -11.06 -11.15 -3.03
N THR A 376 -10.09 -10.47 -3.60
CA THR A 376 -9.56 -10.83 -4.93
C THR A 376 -8.75 -12.11 -4.90
N MET A 377 -8.07 -12.42 -3.80
CA MET A 377 -7.42 -13.71 -3.61
C MET A 377 -8.44 -14.85 -3.65
N LEU A 378 -9.56 -14.74 -2.94
CA LEU A 378 -10.64 -15.72 -2.97
C LEU A 378 -11.33 -15.78 -4.35
N LEU A 379 -11.65 -14.62 -4.93
CA LEU A 379 -12.31 -14.56 -6.23
C LEU A 379 -11.43 -15.08 -7.35
N SER A 380 -10.12 -14.88 -7.32
CA SER A 380 -9.21 -15.38 -8.35
C SER A 380 -9.24 -16.91 -8.49
N HIS A 381 -9.44 -17.62 -7.37
CA HIS A 381 -9.64 -19.07 -7.37
C HIS A 381 -11.02 -19.47 -7.94
N LEU A 382 -12.05 -18.66 -7.70
CA LEU A 382 -13.41 -18.95 -8.17
C LEU A 382 -13.63 -18.59 -9.65
N VAL A 383 -13.08 -17.45 -10.08
CA VAL A 383 -13.30 -16.86 -11.40
C VAL A 383 -12.15 -17.23 -12.36
N GLY A 384 -11.03 -17.72 -11.84
CA GLY A 384 -9.82 -17.99 -12.62
C GLY A 384 -9.11 -16.72 -13.11
N GLY A 385 -9.38 -15.57 -12.48
CA GLY A 385 -8.83 -14.28 -12.92
C GLY A 385 -8.67 -13.25 -11.80
N GLN A 386 -7.68 -12.37 -11.92
CA GLN A 386 -7.44 -11.27 -11.00
C GLN A 386 -8.38 -10.11 -11.33
N VAL A 387 -9.13 -9.61 -10.33
CA VAL A 387 -10.12 -8.53 -10.49
C VAL A 387 -9.77 -7.24 -9.73
N ALA A 388 -8.71 -7.25 -8.93
CA ALA A 388 -8.28 -6.09 -8.15
C ALA A 388 -8.07 -4.81 -8.98
N PRO A 389 -7.46 -4.85 -10.18
CA PRO A 389 -7.28 -3.66 -11.00
C PRO A 389 -8.58 -2.96 -11.36
N VAL A 390 -9.69 -3.69 -11.46
CA VAL A 390 -11.02 -3.09 -11.72
C VAL A 390 -11.44 -2.20 -10.55
N VAL A 391 -11.25 -2.67 -9.30
CA VAL A 391 -11.56 -1.89 -8.09
C VAL A 391 -10.67 -0.65 -8.00
N LEU A 392 -9.39 -0.79 -8.33
CA LEU A 392 -8.44 0.33 -8.35
C LEU A 392 -8.83 1.37 -9.40
N TRP A 393 -9.21 0.96 -10.61
CA TRP A 393 -9.68 1.86 -11.67
C TRP A 393 -10.98 2.57 -11.28
N LEU A 394 -11.95 1.87 -10.69
CA LEU A 394 -13.17 2.48 -10.17
C LEU A 394 -12.85 3.52 -9.09
N THR A 395 -11.94 3.19 -8.18
CA THR A 395 -11.49 4.14 -7.15
C THR A 395 -10.82 5.36 -7.76
N LEU A 396 -9.92 5.17 -8.73
CA LEU A 396 -9.27 6.28 -9.42
C LEU A 396 -10.29 7.19 -10.14
N ALA A 397 -11.29 6.60 -10.80
CA ALA A 397 -12.35 7.35 -11.46
C ALA A 397 -13.17 8.20 -10.48
N LEU A 398 -13.48 7.68 -9.29
CA LEU A 398 -14.15 8.45 -8.24
C LEU A 398 -13.29 9.60 -7.70
N LEU A 399 -11.99 9.36 -7.49
CA LEU A 399 -11.06 10.39 -7.06
C LEU A 399 -10.90 11.50 -8.09
N LEU A 400 -10.77 11.13 -9.38
CA LEU A 400 -10.75 12.08 -10.50
C LEU A 400 -12.03 12.92 -10.55
N ARG A 401 -13.20 12.29 -10.45
CA ARG A 401 -14.49 12.99 -10.42
C ARG A 401 -14.56 14.05 -9.32
N ARG A 402 -14.06 13.72 -8.12
CA ARG A 402 -14.03 14.69 -6.99
C ARG A 402 -13.00 15.79 -7.20
N ALA A 403 -11.78 15.44 -7.58
CA ALA A 403 -10.70 16.39 -7.74
C ALA A 403 -11.01 17.44 -8.84
N LEU A 404 -11.58 16.99 -9.95
CA LEU A 404 -11.96 17.89 -11.06
C LEU A 404 -13.19 18.75 -10.74
N ALA A 405 -14.18 18.21 -10.04
CA ALA A 405 -15.32 19.00 -9.58
C ALA A 405 -14.90 20.10 -8.59
N ALA A 406 -14.05 19.76 -7.60
CA ALA A 406 -13.53 20.74 -6.65
C ALA A 406 -12.70 21.86 -7.32
N ASP A 407 -12.06 21.58 -8.45
CA ASP A 407 -11.31 22.57 -9.21
C ASP A 407 -12.25 23.53 -9.97
N VAL A 408 -13.33 23.00 -10.56
CA VAL A 408 -14.37 23.79 -11.26
C VAL A 408 -15.09 24.72 -10.28
N ASP A 409 -15.52 24.22 -9.12
CA ASP A 409 -16.23 25.00 -8.10
C ASP A 409 -15.37 26.18 -7.61
N ARG A 410 -14.06 25.98 -7.42
CA ARG A 410 -13.13 27.05 -7.03
C ARG A 410 -12.83 28.05 -8.15
N LEU A 411 -12.91 27.65 -9.38
CA LEU A 411 -12.76 28.57 -10.53
C LEU A 411 -14.01 29.42 -10.73
N ALA A 412 -15.20 28.92 -10.37
CA ALA A 412 -16.46 29.58 -10.50
C ALA A 412 -16.70 30.67 -9.42
N ASP A 413 -16.01 30.62 -8.27
CA ASP A 413 -16.12 31.60 -7.18
C ASP A 413 -14.79 32.33 -6.87
N PRO A 414 -14.51 33.43 -7.60
CA PRO A 414 -13.28 34.22 -7.39
C PRO A 414 -13.17 34.87 -6.00
N ALA A 415 -14.31 35.03 -5.29
CA ALA A 415 -14.32 35.65 -3.95
C ALA A 415 -13.73 34.74 -2.88
N LEU A 416 -13.77 33.40 -3.04
CA LEU A 416 -13.12 32.43 -2.18
C LEU A 416 -11.58 32.47 -2.32
N THR A 417 -11.06 32.94 -3.46
CA THR A 417 -9.60 32.99 -3.71
C THR A 417 -8.87 34.07 -2.92
N SER A 418 -9.49 35.17 -2.53
CA SER A 418 -8.86 36.26 -1.78
C SER A 418 -8.97 36.08 -0.26
N ALA A 419 -10.03 35.47 0.22
CA ALA A 419 -10.23 35.22 1.66
C ALA A 419 -9.39 34.00 2.15
N ASP A 420 -9.23 32.97 1.32
CA ASP A 420 -8.46 31.77 1.65
C ASP A 420 -6.94 32.02 1.73
N LEU A 421 -6.40 32.96 0.94
CA LEU A 421 -4.98 33.34 1.03
C LEU A 421 -4.65 34.07 2.36
N VAL A 422 -5.63 34.72 2.99
CA VAL A 422 -5.48 35.39 4.27
C VAL A 422 -5.82 34.45 5.44
N GLY A 423 -6.79 33.53 5.27
CA GLY A 423 -7.29 32.62 6.31
C GLY A 423 -6.47 31.33 6.52
N LEU A 424 -5.72 30.87 5.51
CA LEU A 424 -4.93 29.63 5.57
C LEU A 424 -3.71 29.70 6.50
N LYS A 425 -3.36 30.87 7.04
CA LYS A 425 -2.30 31.02 8.05
C LYS A 425 -2.72 30.67 9.47
N GLY A 426 -4.00 30.42 9.79
CA GLY A 426 -4.36 30.21 11.19
C GLY A 426 -5.67 29.50 11.56
N GLY A 427 -6.58 29.13 10.64
CA GLY A 427 -7.95 28.80 11.05
C GLY A 427 -8.54 27.43 10.66
N THR A 428 -8.10 26.79 9.60
CA THR A 428 -8.79 25.62 9.02
C THR A 428 -8.59 24.31 9.80
N SER A 429 -7.52 24.18 10.56
CA SER A 429 -7.26 23.01 11.42
C SER A 429 -8.29 22.86 12.55
N ARG A 430 -8.74 23.97 13.17
CA ARG A 430 -9.66 23.92 14.34
C ARG A 430 -11.12 23.66 13.95
N ARG A 431 -11.61 24.18 12.82
CA ARG A 431 -13.01 23.94 12.38
C ARG A 431 -13.19 22.54 11.83
N ALA A 432 -12.25 22.01 11.04
CA ALA A 432 -12.28 20.63 10.57
C ALA A 432 -12.09 19.64 11.74
N GLN A 433 -11.25 19.95 12.70
CA GLN A 433 -11.08 19.14 13.91
C GLN A 433 -12.32 19.19 14.82
N ALA A 434 -12.96 20.34 14.98
CA ALA A 434 -14.21 20.49 15.74
C ALA A 434 -15.39 19.78 15.06
N ALA A 435 -15.54 19.86 13.73
CA ALA A 435 -16.56 19.13 12.98
C ALA A 435 -16.36 17.60 13.06
N VAL A 436 -15.13 17.13 12.93
CA VAL A 436 -14.82 15.70 13.12
C VAL A 436 -15.04 15.27 14.56
N THR A 437 -14.70 16.10 15.56
CA THR A 437 -14.90 15.79 16.99
C THR A 437 -16.38 15.80 17.36
N SER A 438 -17.19 16.74 16.85
CA SER A 438 -18.64 16.78 17.12
C SER A 438 -19.44 15.66 16.40
N LEU A 439 -18.88 15.06 15.33
CA LEU A 439 -19.43 13.87 14.68
C LEU A 439 -18.89 12.57 15.30
N LEU A 440 -17.87 12.67 16.15
CA LEU A 440 -17.24 11.55 16.82
C LEU A 440 -17.68 11.43 18.30
N SER A 441 -18.36 12.43 18.87
CA SER A 441 -19.11 12.37 20.14
C SER A 441 -20.56 11.95 19.88
#